data_77b8ae51eb0f5ba2e15dab4aa99a6e6b
#
_entry.id   77b8ae51eb0f5ba2e15dab4aa99a6e6b
#
_cell.length_a   1.000
_cell.length_b   1.000
_cell.length_c   1.000
_cell.angle_alpha   90.00
_cell.angle_beta   90.00
_cell.angle_gamma   90.00
#
_symmetry.space_group_name_H-M   'P 1'
#
loop_
_entity.id
_entity.type
_entity.pdbx_description
1 polymer ?
#
loop_
_entity_poly.entity_id
_entity_poly.type
_entity_poly.pdbx_seq_one_letter_code
_entity_poly.pdbx_strand_id
1 'polypeptide(L)'
;FNEQAFIYSDGTIQQLKNAGNLRLLQKRNIVNELLTYEKKVKVLEEWYENDNRTKTTFREMGGRVFHSTEMNATMDSEMKSVLPTTNPQLITDDFATINEIAFQIHYLSKMTMGNSLRAESLKSDAARLLELIHSEYKLN
;
A
#
# COMPACT_ATOMS: atom_id res chain seq x y z
N PHE A 1 6.65 -9.34 -8.18
CA PHE A 1 5.84 -8.53 -7.25
C PHE A 1 6.71 -8.16 -6.06
N ASN A 2 7.21 -6.93 -6.03
CA ASN A 2 7.92 -6.43 -4.87
C ASN A 2 6.90 -6.15 -3.74
N GLU A 3 7.22 -6.59 -2.53
CA GLU A 3 6.50 -6.16 -1.35
C GLU A 3 6.75 -4.67 -1.17
N GLN A 4 5.70 -3.88 -1.23
CA GLN A 4 5.78 -2.47 -0.93
C GLN A 4 5.50 -2.31 0.57
N ALA A 5 6.53 -1.96 1.33
CA ALA A 5 6.34 -1.55 2.72
C ALA A 5 5.91 -0.08 2.73
N PHE A 6 4.76 0.20 3.31
CA PHE A 6 4.43 1.56 3.73
C PHE A 6 5.14 1.80 5.07
N ILE A 7 6.17 2.64 5.06
CA ILE A 7 6.95 2.94 6.26
C ILE A 7 6.49 4.29 6.78
N TYR A 8 5.86 4.28 7.94
CA TYR A 8 5.44 5.48 8.66
C TYR A 8 6.36 5.75 9.83
N SER A 9 6.95 6.96 9.86
CA SER A 9 7.76 7.41 10.98
C SER A 9 6.88 8.13 11.99
N ASP A 10 6.44 7.42 13.03
CA ASP A 10 5.53 7.93 14.05
C ASP A 10 6.25 8.43 15.34
N GLY A 11 7.56 8.32 15.38
CA GLY A 11 8.37 8.59 16.60
C GLY A 11 8.05 9.92 17.26
N THR A 12 7.92 11.00 16.51
CA THR A 12 7.57 12.33 17.05
C THR A 12 6.14 12.36 17.62
N ILE A 13 5.18 11.76 16.92
CA ILE A 13 3.79 11.70 17.41
C ILE A 13 3.69 10.85 18.67
N GLN A 14 4.39 9.71 18.72
CA GLN A 14 4.43 8.86 19.91
C GLN A 14 5.09 9.57 21.10
N GLN A 15 6.19 10.30 20.88
CA GLN A 15 6.80 11.12 21.92
C GLN A 15 5.86 12.19 22.47
N LEU A 16 5.12 12.89 21.59
CA LEU A 16 4.13 13.87 22.00
C LEU A 16 2.99 13.25 22.83
N LYS A 17 2.54 12.04 22.47
CA LYS A 17 1.51 11.30 23.21
C LYS A 17 2.01 10.81 24.57
N ASN A 18 3.16 10.13 24.59
CA ASN A 18 3.69 9.47 25.78
C ASN A 18 4.13 10.47 26.85
N ALA A 19 4.69 11.60 26.45
CA ALA A 19 5.07 12.67 27.36
C ALA A 19 3.87 13.53 27.83
N GLY A 20 2.65 13.24 27.37
CA GLY A 20 1.47 14.07 27.62
C GLY A 20 1.55 15.46 26.98
N ASN A 21 2.53 15.66 26.09
CA ASN A 21 2.84 16.95 25.47
C ASN A 21 1.79 17.38 24.43
N LEU A 22 0.91 16.49 23.96
CA LEU A 22 -0.23 16.89 23.12
C LEU A 22 -1.12 17.96 23.78
N ARG A 23 -1.25 17.94 25.11
CA ARG A 23 -1.96 18.98 25.86
C ARG A 23 -1.25 20.33 25.88
N LEU A 24 0.08 20.36 25.61
CA LEU A 24 0.85 21.59 25.48
C LEU A 24 0.60 22.27 24.12
N LEU A 25 0.09 21.54 23.15
CA LEU A 25 -0.44 22.12 21.91
C LEU A 25 -1.76 22.84 22.25
N GLN A 26 -1.69 24.15 22.41
CA GLN A 26 -2.84 24.98 22.83
C GLN A 26 -3.98 24.99 21.79
N LYS A 27 -3.69 24.63 20.56
CA LYS A 27 -4.60 24.62 19.42
C LYS A 27 -5.30 23.26 19.27
N ARG A 28 -6.48 23.11 19.86
CA ARG A 28 -7.25 21.86 19.83
C ARG A 28 -7.57 21.36 18.41
N ASN A 29 -7.79 22.29 17.46
CA ASN A 29 -8.00 21.96 16.05
C ASN A 29 -6.81 21.18 15.46
N ILE A 30 -5.58 21.63 15.72
CA ILE A 30 -4.36 20.93 15.25
C ILE A 30 -4.25 19.54 15.88
N VAL A 31 -4.49 19.41 17.17
CA VAL A 31 -4.44 18.10 17.85
C VAL A 31 -5.45 17.14 17.23
N ASN A 32 -6.69 17.58 16.98
CA ASN A 32 -7.73 16.76 16.39
C ASN A 32 -7.38 16.33 14.94
N GLU A 33 -6.89 17.27 14.12
CA GLU A 33 -6.45 16.96 12.75
C GLU A 33 -5.27 15.99 12.74
N LEU A 34 -4.28 16.16 13.63
CA LEU A 34 -3.14 15.26 13.76
C LEU A 34 -3.57 13.83 14.14
N LEU A 35 -4.47 13.69 15.11
CA LEU A 35 -5.00 12.38 15.51
C LEU A 35 -5.85 11.74 14.42
N THR A 36 -6.58 12.55 13.65
CA THR A 36 -7.36 12.08 12.49
C THR A 36 -6.44 11.59 11.38
N TYR A 37 -5.37 12.34 11.10
CA TYR A 37 -4.36 11.95 10.13
C TYR A 37 -3.69 10.62 10.54
N GLU A 38 -3.27 10.48 11.79
CA GLU A 38 -2.66 9.25 12.31
C GLU A 38 -3.58 8.02 12.16
N LYS A 39 -4.89 8.18 12.42
CA LYS A 39 -5.85 7.08 12.17
C LYS A 39 -5.89 6.66 10.72
N LYS A 40 -5.88 7.62 9.79
CA LYS A 40 -5.87 7.34 8.35
C LYS A 40 -4.57 6.62 7.92
N VAL A 41 -3.42 7.01 8.51
CA VAL A 41 -2.15 6.31 8.28
C VAL A 41 -2.25 4.86 8.69
N LYS A 42 -2.75 4.56 9.89
CA LYS A 42 -2.91 3.17 10.37
C LYS A 42 -3.83 2.33 9.50
N VAL A 43 -4.93 2.93 9.03
CA VAL A 43 -5.81 2.26 8.07
C VAL A 43 -5.07 1.94 6.77
N LEU A 44 -4.22 2.83 6.28
CA LEU A 44 -3.42 2.58 5.09
C LEU A 44 -2.40 1.46 5.32
N GLU A 45 -1.72 1.42 6.47
CA GLU A 45 -0.82 0.32 6.85
C GLU A 45 -1.52 -1.04 6.81
N GLU A 46 -2.71 -1.14 7.43
CA GLU A 46 -3.53 -2.37 7.42
C GLU A 46 -3.89 -2.82 5.99
N TRP A 47 -4.20 -1.86 5.10
CA TRP A 47 -4.47 -2.16 3.69
C TRP A 47 -3.24 -2.68 2.95
N TYR A 48 -2.05 -2.11 3.20
CA TYR A 48 -0.80 -2.61 2.62
C TYR A 48 -0.43 -4.01 3.13
N GLU A 49 -0.63 -4.29 4.41
CA GLU A 49 -0.44 -5.63 4.97
C GLU A 49 -1.38 -6.66 4.34
N ASN A 50 -2.65 -6.29 4.14
CA ASN A 50 -3.61 -7.16 3.47
C ASN A 50 -3.25 -7.40 2.00
N ASP A 51 -2.79 -6.37 1.29
CA ASP A 51 -2.28 -6.48 -0.08
C ASP A 51 -1.09 -7.45 -0.17
N ASN A 52 -0.14 -7.37 0.76
CA ASN A 52 1.01 -8.26 0.81
C ASN A 52 0.61 -9.72 1.09
N ARG A 53 -0.35 -9.95 1.97
CA ARG A 53 -0.92 -11.31 2.20
C ARG A 53 -1.54 -11.87 0.94
N THR A 54 -2.34 -11.08 0.24
CA THR A 54 -2.97 -11.50 -1.02
C THR A 54 -1.93 -11.78 -2.11
N LYS A 55 -0.85 -10.98 -2.21
CA LYS A 55 0.28 -11.23 -3.11
C LYS A 55 0.98 -12.56 -2.80
N THR A 56 1.12 -12.91 -1.53
CA THR A 56 1.69 -14.20 -1.12
C THR A 56 0.83 -15.36 -1.58
N THR A 57 -0.48 -15.30 -1.33
CA THR A 57 -1.43 -16.32 -1.82
C THR A 57 -1.37 -16.44 -3.35
N PHE A 58 -1.34 -15.32 -4.08
CA PHE A 58 -1.20 -15.34 -5.54
C PHE A 58 0.09 -16.03 -6.00
N ARG A 59 1.24 -15.77 -5.34
CA ARG A 59 2.51 -16.45 -5.68
C ARG A 59 2.42 -17.96 -5.46
N GLU A 60 1.83 -18.40 -4.37
CA GLU A 60 1.64 -19.82 -4.05
C GLU A 60 0.76 -20.53 -5.10
N MET A 61 -0.26 -19.85 -5.58
CA MET A 61 -1.15 -20.36 -6.64
C MET A 61 -0.47 -20.33 -8.02
N GLY A 62 0.38 -19.34 -8.27
CA GLY A 62 1.03 -19.13 -9.56
C GLY A 62 1.81 -20.35 -10.05
N GLY A 63 2.48 -21.05 -9.15
CA GLY A 63 3.20 -22.29 -9.46
C GLY A 63 2.33 -23.47 -9.90
N ARG A 64 1.01 -23.40 -9.71
CA ARG A 64 0.05 -24.42 -10.19
C ARG A 64 -0.49 -24.13 -11.59
N VAL A 65 -0.28 -22.92 -12.07
CA VAL A 65 -0.89 -22.43 -13.32
C VAL A 65 0.14 -22.03 -14.35
N PHE A 66 1.27 -21.47 -13.95
CA PHE A 66 2.28 -20.94 -14.86
C PHE A 66 3.57 -21.74 -14.81
N HIS A 67 4.18 -21.96 -16.00
CA HIS A 67 5.53 -22.49 -16.08
C HIS A 67 6.55 -21.50 -15.51
N SER A 68 7.49 -21.98 -14.70
CA SER A 68 8.55 -21.15 -14.12
C SER A 68 9.42 -20.47 -15.20
N THR A 69 9.66 -21.13 -16.32
CA THR A 69 10.38 -20.57 -17.47
C THR A 69 9.68 -19.36 -18.08
N GLU A 70 8.36 -19.39 -18.16
CA GLU A 70 7.56 -18.28 -18.68
C GLU A 70 7.58 -17.07 -17.73
N MET A 71 7.63 -17.33 -16.43
CA MET A 71 7.76 -16.25 -15.44
C MET A 71 9.07 -15.48 -15.60
N ASN A 72 10.16 -16.15 -15.93
CA ASN A 72 11.45 -15.50 -16.21
C ASN A 72 11.38 -14.61 -17.47
N ALA A 73 10.62 -15.04 -18.49
CA ALA A 73 10.44 -14.26 -19.73
C ALA A 73 9.57 -13.00 -19.55
N THR A 74 8.88 -12.84 -18.41
CA THR A 74 8.08 -11.65 -18.09
C THR A 74 8.84 -10.53 -17.40
N MET A 75 10.15 -10.70 -17.17
CA MET A 75 11.02 -9.72 -16.55
C MET A 75 12.28 -9.50 -17.38
N ASP A 76 12.69 -8.25 -17.54
CA ASP A 76 13.97 -7.90 -18.14
C ASP A 76 15.12 -7.90 -17.12
N SER A 77 16.33 -7.57 -17.58
CA SER A 77 17.53 -7.49 -16.73
C SER A 77 17.47 -6.40 -15.65
N GLU A 78 16.56 -5.45 -15.78
CA GLU A 78 16.30 -4.37 -14.80
C GLU A 78 15.11 -4.72 -13.88
N MET A 79 14.61 -5.96 -13.91
CA MET A 79 13.43 -6.43 -13.15
C MET A 79 12.14 -5.69 -13.49
N LYS A 80 12.07 -5.08 -14.68
CA LYS A 80 10.84 -4.50 -15.20
C LYS A 80 9.99 -5.56 -15.87
N SER A 81 8.67 -5.44 -15.71
CA SER A 81 7.73 -6.35 -16.37
C SER A 81 7.73 -6.10 -17.87
N VAL A 82 7.88 -7.17 -18.64
CA VAL A 82 7.78 -7.17 -20.09
C VAL A 82 6.65 -8.12 -20.52
N LEU A 83 5.98 -7.77 -21.62
CA LEU A 83 4.99 -8.67 -22.19
C LEU A 83 5.71 -9.82 -22.93
N PRO A 84 5.28 -11.08 -22.74
CA PRO A 84 5.83 -12.19 -23.48
C PRO A 84 5.58 -12.01 -24.97
N THR A 85 6.55 -12.38 -25.80
CA THR A 85 6.47 -12.31 -27.26
C THR A 85 5.69 -13.47 -27.87
N THR A 86 5.44 -14.50 -27.07
CA THR A 86 4.66 -15.69 -27.42
C THR A 86 3.40 -15.75 -26.57
N ASN A 87 2.49 -16.68 -26.91
CA ASN A 87 1.35 -17.00 -26.07
C ASN A 87 1.69 -18.25 -25.23
N PRO A 88 2.26 -18.07 -24.01
CA PRO A 88 2.65 -19.20 -23.18
C PRO A 88 1.42 -20.00 -22.76
N GLN A 89 1.56 -21.31 -22.78
CA GLN A 89 0.49 -22.22 -22.36
C GLN A 89 0.50 -22.35 -20.82
N LEU A 90 -0.67 -22.50 -20.25
CA LEU A 90 -0.80 -22.83 -18.84
C LEU A 90 -0.42 -24.31 -18.61
N ILE A 91 0.06 -24.62 -17.40
CA ILE A 91 0.39 -26.01 -17.02
C ILE A 91 -0.84 -26.83 -16.61
N THR A 92 -2.00 -26.19 -16.50
CA THR A 92 -3.26 -26.83 -16.13
C THR A 92 -4.38 -26.35 -17.05
N ASP A 93 -5.35 -27.22 -17.31
CA ASP A 93 -6.64 -26.93 -17.97
C ASP A 93 -7.81 -26.97 -16.97
N ASP A 94 -7.54 -27.17 -15.66
CA ASP A 94 -8.56 -27.15 -14.65
C ASP A 94 -9.18 -25.75 -14.52
N PHE A 95 -10.42 -25.63 -14.99
CA PHE A 95 -11.16 -24.37 -15.01
C PHE A 95 -11.29 -23.73 -13.62
N ALA A 96 -11.47 -24.53 -12.56
CA ALA A 96 -11.62 -24.00 -11.20
C ALA A 96 -10.33 -23.30 -10.74
N THR A 97 -9.19 -23.95 -10.95
CA THR A 97 -7.86 -23.38 -10.61
C THR A 97 -7.55 -22.12 -11.43
N ILE A 98 -7.87 -22.15 -12.74
CA ILE A 98 -7.66 -20.98 -13.61
C ILE A 98 -8.55 -19.81 -13.18
N ASN A 99 -9.82 -20.07 -12.88
CA ASN A 99 -10.75 -19.03 -12.42
C ASN A 99 -10.34 -18.44 -11.07
N GLU A 100 -9.84 -19.27 -10.15
CA GLU A 100 -9.36 -18.82 -8.84
C GLU A 100 -8.19 -17.85 -9.00
N ILE A 101 -7.18 -18.17 -9.81
CA ILE A 101 -6.05 -17.26 -10.01
C ILE A 101 -6.46 -15.98 -10.76
N ALA A 102 -7.36 -16.07 -11.72
CA ALA A 102 -7.91 -14.92 -12.43
C ALA A 102 -8.65 -13.97 -11.47
N PHE A 103 -9.42 -14.52 -10.53
CA PHE A 103 -10.05 -13.74 -9.47
C PHE A 103 -9.02 -13.01 -8.60
N GLN A 104 -7.95 -13.70 -8.18
CA GLN A 104 -6.88 -13.10 -7.38
C GLN A 104 -6.18 -11.95 -8.13
N ILE A 105 -5.92 -12.11 -9.43
CA ILE A 105 -5.32 -11.04 -10.27
C ILE A 105 -6.23 -9.81 -10.29
N HIS A 106 -7.53 -10.02 -10.52
CA HIS A 106 -8.50 -8.93 -10.54
C HIS A 106 -8.58 -8.22 -9.18
N TYR A 107 -8.64 -8.99 -8.10
CA TYR A 107 -8.69 -8.47 -6.74
C TYR A 107 -7.45 -7.65 -6.39
N LEU A 108 -6.24 -8.18 -6.67
CA LEU A 108 -4.97 -7.46 -6.48
C LEU A 108 -4.92 -6.15 -7.26
N SER A 109 -5.36 -6.15 -8.51
CA SER A 109 -5.42 -4.94 -9.34
C SER A 109 -6.29 -3.85 -8.69
N LYS A 110 -7.46 -4.22 -8.17
CA LYS A 110 -8.36 -3.27 -7.48
C LYS A 110 -7.81 -2.80 -6.14
N MET A 111 -7.17 -3.69 -5.38
CA MET A 111 -6.52 -3.32 -4.12
C MET A 111 -5.38 -2.32 -4.35
N THR A 112 -4.50 -2.58 -5.31
CA THR A 112 -3.37 -1.69 -5.62
C THR A 112 -3.86 -0.30 -6.03
N MET A 113 -4.89 -0.23 -6.91
CA MET A 113 -5.52 1.03 -7.28
C MET A 113 -6.12 1.76 -6.06
N GLY A 114 -6.83 1.03 -5.20
CA GLY A 114 -7.42 1.58 -3.97
C GLY A 114 -6.36 2.12 -3.02
N ASN A 115 -5.23 1.41 -2.84
CA ASN A 115 -4.12 1.84 -1.99
C ASN A 115 -3.44 3.09 -2.54
N SER A 116 -3.26 3.20 -3.87
CA SER A 116 -2.74 4.41 -4.50
C SER A 116 -3.62 5.63 -4.22
N LEU A 117 -4.93 5.52 -4.41
CA LEU A 117 -5.88 6.61 -4.13
C LEU A 117 -5.89 7.01 -2.65
N ARG A 118 -5.78 6.05 -1.72
CA ARG A 118 -5.68 6.34 -0.29
C ARG A 118 -4.38 7.06 0.06
N ALA A 119 -3.27 6.64 -0.54
CA ALA A 119 -1.97 7.28 -0.34
C ALA A 119 -1.96 8.74 -0.86
N GLU A 120 -2.57 9.00 -2.01
CA GLU A 120 -2.72 10.37 -2.55
C GLU A 120 -3.61 11.23 -1.65
N SER A 121 -4.72 10.68 -1.16
CA SER A 121 -5.58 11.37 -0.19
C SER A 121 -4.82 11.71 1.09
N LEU A 122 -4.04 10.76 1.60
CA LEU A 122 -3.24 10.96 2.81
C LEU A 122 -2.15 12.02 2.61
N LYS A 123 -1.51 12.06 1.43
CA LYS A 123 -0.56 13.12 1.05
C LYS A 123 -1.22 14.51 1.06
N SER A 124 -2.43 14.61 0.54
CA SER A 124 -3.20 15.87 0.55
C SER A 124 -3.58 16.30 1.98
N ASP A 125 -3.98 15.35 2.82
CA ASP A 125 -4.26 15.62 4.24
C ASP A 125 -3.00 16.09 4.99
N ALA A 126 -1.83 15.49 4.71
CA ALA A 126 -0.56 15.90 5.29
C ALA A 126 -0.21 17.35 4.91
N ALA A 127 -0.34 17.72 3.63
CA ALA A 127 -0.10 19.06 3.15
C ALA A 127 -1.02 20.09 3.85
N ARG A 128 -2.32 19.78 3.92
CA ARG A 128 -3.29 20.64 4.64
C ARG A 128 -2.97 20.79 6.11
N LEU A 129 -2.56 19.72 6.77
CA LEU A 129 -2.16 19.75 8.19
C LEU A 129 -0.92 20.61 8.39
N LEU A 130 0.07 20.53 7.51
CA LEU A 130 1.26 21.40 7.54
C LEU A 130 0.90 22.87 7.39
N GLU A 131 0.05 23.22 6.41
CA GLU A 131 -0.44 24.58 6.23
C GLU A 131 -1.18 25.11 7.47
N LEU A 132 -2.02 24.27 8.08
CA LEU A 132 -2.71 24.61 9.31
C LEU A 132 -1.72 24.92 10.46
N ILE A 133 -0.70 24.08 10.64
CA ILE A 133 0.34 24.26 11.65
C ILE A 133 1.11 25.57 11.40
N HIS A 134 1.56 25.80 10.16
CA HIS A 134 2.28 27.02 9.78
C HIS A 134 1.47 28.28 10.05
N SER A 135 0.18 28.30 9.67
CA SER A 135 -0.71 29.44 9.88
C SER A 135 -0.96 29.72 11.36
N GLU A 136 -1.21 28.70 12.15
CA GLU A 136 -1.58 28.84 13.56
C GLU A 136 -0.39 29.21 14.47
N TYR A 137 0.79 28.77 14.12
CA TYR A 137 2.02 29.05 14.90
C TYR A 137 2.92 30.12 14.25
N LYS A 138 2.48 30.73 13.13
CA LYS A 138 3.23 31.77 12.41
C LYS A 138 4.68 31.35 12.12
N LEU A 139 4.85 30.10 11.70
CA LEU A 139 6.16 29.57 11.34
C LEU A 139 6.52 30.10 9.93
N ASN A 140 7.74 30.61 9.78
CA ASN A 140 8.29 31.10 8.51
C ASN A 140 8.93 29.95 7.72
#